data_cd2b6487f0fb5dba77f9947d0fdea897
#
_entry.id   cd2b6487f0fb5dba77f9947d0fdea897
#
_cell.length_a   1.000
_cell.length_b   1.000
_cell.length_c   1.000
_cell.angle_alpha   90.00
_cell.angle_beta   90.00
_cell.angle_gamma   90.00
#
_symmetry.space_group_name_H-M   'P 1'
#
loop_
_entity.id
_entity.type
_entity.pdbx_description
1 polymer ?
#
loop_
_entity_poly.entity_id
_entity_poly.type
_entity_poly.pdbx_seq_one_letter_code
_entity_poly.pdbx_strand_id
1 'polypeptide(L)'
;QAVRQMMTAARTAPKGKGIDIIEVAMVTDEDIKRLSEELVIMSGETGLKFFLRDADNILQAEAIMIAGTRQQVQGLNCAHCGFPTCVEKPKTVPCAINSVDLGIAVGSACATASDLRLDTRVMFSAGMAAQRLGMLGDCKCVMAIPVSASSKNPFFDRKTKTE
;
A
#
# COMPACT_ATOMS: atom_id res chain seq x y z
N GLN A 1 8.57 -11.18 -11.90
CA GLN A 1 7.50 -12.22 -12.08
C GLN A 1 6.68 -12.36 -10.78
N ALA A 2 7.28 -12.55 -9.62
CA ALA A 2 6.59 -12.77 -8.35
C ALA A 2 5.63 -11.62 -7.96
N VAL A 3 6.03 -10.35 -8.12
CA VAL A 3 5.15 -9.21 -7.86
C VAL A 3 3.90 -9.23 -8.76
N ARG A 4 4.01 -9.71 -10.00
CA ARG A 4 2.83 -9.89 -10.87
C ARG A 4 1.87 -10.95 -10.33
N GLN A 5 2.37 -12.02 -9.72
CA GLN A 5 1.52 -13.03 -9.04
C GLN A 5 0.82 -12.41 -7.81
N MET A 6 1.53 -11.60 -7.03
CA MET A 6 0.93 -10.83 -5.94
C MET A 6 -0.17 -9.88 -6.43
N MET A 7 0.06 -9.18 -7.55
CA MET A 7 -0.96 -8.32 -8.19
C MET A 7 -2.18 -9.12 -8.65
N THR A 8 -1.98 -10.31 -9.19
CA THR A 8 -3.08 -11.23 -9.55
C THR A 8 -3.87 -11.63 -8.32
N ALA A 9 -3.21 -12.02 -7.22
CA ALA A 9 -3.85 -12.37 -5.97
C ALA A 9 -4.66 -11.20 -5.37
N ALA A 10 -4.12 -9.98 -5.43
CA ALA A 10 -4.86 -8.78 -5.02
C ALA A 10 -6.08 -8.53 -5.91
N ARG A 11 -5.96 -8.71 -7.23
CA ARG A 11 -7.05 -8.51 -8.19
C ARG A 11 -8.18 -9.51 -7.99
N THR A 12 -7.85 -10.77 -7.75
CA THR A 12 -8.83 -11.87 -7.58
C THR A 12 -9.37 -11.99 -6.16
N ALA A 13 -8.81 -11.28 -5.19
CA ALA A 13 -9.32 -11.24 -3.81
C ALA A 13 -10.78 -10.76 -3.77
N PRO A 14 -11.62 -11.28 -2.85
CA PRO A 14 -13.03 -10.87 -2.74
C PRO A 14 -13.18 -9.36 -2.50
N LYS A 15 -14.18 -8.75 -3.13
CA LYS A 15 -14.57 -7.34 -2.95
C LYS A 15 -16.06 -7.23 -2.67
N GLY A 16 -16.44 -6.19 -1.94
CA GLY A 16 -17.83 -5.89 -1.65
C GLY A 16 -18.68 -5.86 -2.93
N LYS A 17 -19.77 -6.62 -2.94
CA LYS A 17 -20.68 -6.80 -4.10
C LYS A 17 -19.98 -7.35 -5.37
N GLY A 18 -18.76 -7.85 -5.27
CA GLY A 18 -17.99 -8.28 -6.45
C GLY A 18 -17.53 -7.11 -7.35
N ILE A 19 -17.56 -5.88 -6.86
CA ILE A 19 -17.16 -4.70 -7.64
C ILE A 19 -15.68 -4.40 -7.36
N ASP A 20 -14.82 -4.61 -8.34
CA ASP A 20 -13.39 -4.33 -8.20
C ASP A 20 -13.08 -2.86 -8.44
N ILE A 21 -12.76 -2.18 -7.36
CA ILE A 21 -12.35 -0.77 -7.32
C ILE A 21 -10.89 -0.61 -6.87
N ILE A 22 -10.16 -1.71 -6.77
CA ILE A 22 -8.76 -1.71 -6.33
C ILE A 22 -7.86 -1.57 -7.55
N GLU A 23 -6.99 -0.58 -7.53
CA GLU A 23 -5.91 -0.43 -8.49
C GLU A 23 -4.61 -0.95 -7.90
N VAL A 24 -3.83 -1.62 -8.74
CA VAL A 24 -2.52 -2.16 -8.36
C VAL A 24 -1.49 -1.84 -9.43
N ALA A 25 -0.28 -1.54 -9.00
CA ALA A 25 0.85 -1.34 -9.90
C ALA A 25 2.14 -1.89 -9.30
N MET A 26 3.13 -2.08 -10.14
CA MET A 26 4.49 -2.43 -9.76
C MET A 26 5.40 -1.24 -9.98
N VAL A 27 6.18 -0.90 -8.97
CA VAL A 27 7.17 0.17 -8.97
C VAL A 27 8.55 -0.47 -8.93
N THR A 28 9.45 -0.01 -9.77
CA THR A 28 10.83 -0.50 -9.88
C THR A 28 11.81 0.65 -10.11
N ASP A 29 13.08 0.39 -9.95
CA ASP A 29 14.20 1.23 -10.36
C ASP A 29 14.09 2.70 -9.92
N GLU A 30 14.04 3.63 -10.86
CA GLU A 30 14.00 5.07 -10.58
C GLU A 30 12.73 5.50 -9.83
N ASP A 31 11.61 4.83 -10.02
CA ASP A 31 10.39 5.15 -9.30
C ASP A 31 10.47 4.75 -7.81
N ILE A 32 11.28 3.74 -7.45
CA ILE A 32 11.60 3.45 -6.04
C ILE A 32 12.40 4.59 -5.42
N LYS A 33 13.35 5.16 -6.16
CA LYS A 33 14.12 6.32 -5.69
C LYS A 33 13.23 7.54 -5.48
N ARG A 34 12.32 7.81 -6.42
CA ARG A 34 11.32 8.88 -6.29
C ARG A 34 10.44 8.73 -5.05
N LEU A 35 10.02 7.48 -4.75
CA LEU A 35 9.28 7.19 -3.52
C LEU A 35 10.13 7.46 -2.27
N SER A 36 11.40 7.07 -2.27
CA SER A 36 12.31 7.33 -1.16
C SER A 36 12.53 8.83 -0.94
N GLU A 37 12.76 9.59 -1.99
CA GLU A 37 12.91 11.05 -1.95
C GLU A 37 11.65 11.73 -1.38
N GLU A 38 10.46 11.31 -1.82
CA GLU A 38 9.20 11.82 -1.31
C GLU A 38 9.02 11.53 0.19
N LEU A 39 9.42 10.33 0.64
CA LEU A 39 9.41 10.00 2.07
C LEU A 39 10.34 10.90 2.90
N VAL A 40 11.51 11.26 2.36
CA VAL A 40 12.42 12.22 3.00
C VAL A 40 11.78 13.60 3.12
N ILE A 41 11.11 14.08 2.05
CA ILE A 41 10.37 15.34 2.05
C ILE A 41 9.27 15.30 3.13
N MET A 42 8.48 14.21 3.16
CA MET A 42 7.41 14.03 4.15
C MET A 42 7.93 14.01 5.59
N SER A 43 9.13 13.45 5.82
CA SER A 43 9.77 13.53 7.13
C SER A 43 10.12 14.95 7.54
N GLY A 44 10.64 15.74 6.61
CA GLY A 44 10.94 17.17 6.83
C GLY A 44 9.69 17.99 7.16
N GLU A 45 8.59 17.75 6.46
CA GLU A 45 7.32 18.44 6.66
C GLU A 45 6.63 18.09 7.98
N THR A 46 6.72 16.83 8.39
CA THR A 46 5.94 16.31 9.55
C THR A 46 6.76 16.15 10.82
N GLY A 47 8.10 16.13 10.74
CA GLY A 47 9.01 15.81 11.84
C GLY A 47 9.03 14.32 12.21
N LEU A 48 8.31 13.45 11.49
CA LEU A 48 8.17 12.02 11.82
C LEU A 48 9.31 11.19 11.24
N LYS A 49 10.22 10.76 12.11
CA LYS A 49 11.46 10.04 11.73
C LYS A 49 11.24 8.67 11.09
N PHE A 50 10.07 8.04 11.26
CA PHE A 50 9.81 6.74 10.64
C PHE A 50 9.78 6.82 9.10
N PHE A 51 9.47 7.98 8.53
CA PHE A 51 9.54 8.17 7.08
C PHE A 51 10.97 8.02 6.55
N LEU A 52 11.99 8.49 7.28
CA LEU A 52 13.41 8.31 6.89
C LEU A 52 13.81 6.83 6.92
N ARG A 53 13.39 6.11 7.97
CA ARG A 53 13.62 4.67 8.05
C ARG A 53 13.01 3.93 6.86
N ASP A 54 11.77 4.27 6.53
CA ASP A 54 11.04 3.61 5.45
C ASP A 54 11.61 4.01 4.08
N ALA A 55 12.11 5.25 3.92
CA ALA A 55 12.86 5.69 2.75
C ALA A 55 14.10 4.80 2.49
N ASP A 56 14.92 4.57 3.54
CA ASP A 56 16.09 3.68 3.44
C ASP A 56 15.69 2.23 3.14
N ASN A 57 14.62 1.75 3.78
CA ASN A 57 14.17 0.37 3.63
C ASN A 57 13.70 0.06 2.20
N ILE A 58 12.96 0.97 1.57
CA ILE A 58 12.44 0.70 0.22
C ILE A 58 13.52 0.70 -0.84
N LEU A 59 14.66 1.38 -0.62
CA LEU A 59 15.82 1.32 -1.52
C LEU A 59 16.48 -0.06 -1.59
N GLN A 60 16.19 -0.93 -0.62
CA GLN A 60 16.66 -2.32 -0.59
C GLN A 60 15.68 -3.29 -1.27
N ALA A 61 14.53 -2.80 -1.74
CA ALA A 61 13.55 -3.62 -2.45
C ALA A 61 13.95 -3.80 -3.91
N GLU A 62 13.71 -5.01 -4.43
CA GLU A 62 13.87 -5.30 -5.86
C GLU A 62 12.68 -4.77 -6.68
N ALA A 63 11.53 -4.69 -6.05
CA ALA A 63 10.31 -4.10 -6.59
C ALA A 63 9.35 -3.75 -5.44
N ILE A 64 8.41 -2.87 -5.70
CA ILE A 64 7.35 -2.52 -4.75
C ILE A 64 6.01 -2.73 -5.45
N MET A 65 5.13 -3.54 -4.85
CA MET A 65 3.73 -3.52 -5.24
C MET A 65 3.03 -2.37 -4.53
N ILE A 66 2.30 -1.56 -5.26
CA ILE A 66 1.40 -0.56 -4.68
C ILE A 66 -0.05 -0.92 -4.98
N ALA A 67 -0.91 -0.70 -4.00
CA ALA A 67 -2.35 -0.96 -4.11
C ALA A 67 -3.12 0.20 -3.49
N GLY A 68 -4.19 0.63 -4.14
CA GLY A 68 -5.04 1.72 -3.67
C GLY A 68 -6.48 1.50 -4.08
N THR A 69 -7.40 2.24 -3.48
CA THR A 69 -8.83 2.14 -3.83
C THR A 69 -9.33 3.40 -4.50
N ARG A 70 -10.09 3.23 -5.57
CA ARG A 70 -10.95 4.29 -6.10
C ARG A 70 -12.08 4.52 -5.09
N GLN A 71 -12.25 5.76 -4.61
CA GLN A 71 -13.26 6.09 -3.61
C GLN A 71 -14.67 6.03 -4.23
N GLN A 72 -15.19 4.83 -4.40
CA GLN A 72 -16.51 4.56 -4.96
C GLN A 72 -17.42 3.94 -3.90
N VAL A 73 -18.42 4.71 -3.48
CA VAL A 73 -19.40 4.24 -2.48
C VAL A 73 -20.17 3.04 -3.00
N GLN A 74 -20.25 1.97 -2.22
CA GLN A 74 -20.88 0.71 -2.62
C GLN A 74 -22.42 0.71 -2.51
N GLY A 75 -23.01 1.72 -1.86
CA GLY A 75 -24.46 1.83 -1.70
C GLY A 75 -25.09 0.78 -0.77
N LEU A 76 -24.31 0.23 0.16
CA LEU A 76 -24.76 -0.83 1.07
C LEU A 76 -25.54 -0.31 2.28
N ASN A 77 -25.47 0.98 2.58
CA ASN A 77 -26.03 1.59 3.78
C ASN A 77 -25.67 0.82 5.08
N CYS A 78 -24.43 0.29 5.14
CA CYS A 78 -23.98 -0.59 6.23
C CYS A 78 -23.57 0.16 7.51
N ALA A 79 -23.56 1.46 7.48
CA ALA A 79 -23.16 2.36 8.57
C ALA A 79 -21.72 2.17 9.11
N HIS A 80 -20.89 1.30 8.53
CA HIS A 80 -19.50 1.03 8.99
C HIS A 80 -18.59 2.27 8.94
N CYS A 81 -18.91 3.26 8.14
CA CYS A 81 -18.20 4.54 8.08
C CYS A 81 -18.71 5.57 9.11
N GLY A 82 -19.68 5.18 9.97
CA GLY A 82 -20.28 6.04 11.00
C GLY A 82 -21.48 6.87 10.54
N PHE A 83 -21.90 6.75 9.27
CA PHE A 83 -23.09 7.44 8.73
C PHE A 83 -24.21 6.42 8.47
N PRO A 84 -25.48 6.75 8.78
CA PRO A 84 -26.61 5.82 8.68
C PRO A 84 -26.81 5.32 7.23
N THR A 85 -26.63 6.21 6.26
CA THR A 85 -26.76 5.89 4.83
C THR A 85 -25.55 6.37 4.04
N CYS A 86 -25.33 5.75 2.88
CA CYS A 86 -24.25 6.14 1.98
C CYS A 86 -24.43 7.54 1.38
N VAL A 87 -25.66 8.02 1.29
CA VAL A 87 -25.98 9.37 0.75
C VAL A 87 -25.60 10.45 1.76
N GLU A 88 -25.80 10.20 3.05
CA GLU A 88 -25.46 11.13 4.14
C GLU A 88 -23.95 11.25 4.38
N LYS A 89 -23.17 10.29 3.89
CA LYS A 89 -21.72 10.30 4.07
C LYS A 89 -21.07 11.40 3.22
N PRO A 90 -20.32 12.36 3.82
CA PRO A 90 -19.56 13.34 3.05
C PRO A 90 -18.57 12.69 2.08
N LYS A 91 -18.35 13.28 0.91
CA LYS A 91 -17.40 12.77 -0.10
C LYS A 91 -15.96 12.71 0.41
N THR A 92 -15.63 13.54 1.41
CA THR A 92 -14.30 13.58 2.04
C THR A 92 -14.05 12.42 3.00
N VAL A 93 -15.09 11.70 3.44
CA VAL A 93 -14.97 10.54 4.33
C VAL A 93 -14.83 9.28 3.47
N PRO A 94 -13.79 8.44 3.69
CA PRO A 94 -13.65 7.18 2.97
C PRO A 94 -14.82 6.22 3.25
N CYS A 95 -15.17 5.41 2.26
CA CYS A 95 -16.09 4.28 2.47
C CYS A 95 -15.32 3.17 3.22
N ALA A 96 -15.85 2.74 4.37
CA ALA A 96 -15.22 1.68 5.15
C ALA A 96 -15.07 0.37 4.36
N ILE A 97 -16.07 0.02 3.55
CA ILE A 97 -16.02 -1.20 2.70
C ILE A 97 -14.88 -1.10 1.67
N ASN A 98 -14.66 0.09 1.06
CA ASN A 98 -13.53 0.26 0.15
C ASN A 98 -12.17 0.02 0.84
N SER A 99 -12.04 0.44 2.09
CA SER A 99 -10.83 0.23 2.89
C SER A 99 -10.66 -1.25 3.29
N VAL A 100 -11.77 -1.93 3.60
CA VAL A 100 -11.79 -3.37 3.88
C VAL A 100 -11.39 -4.16 2.63
N ASP A 101 -11.96 -3.85 1.46
CA ASP A 101 -11.62 -4.49 0.19
C ASP A 101 -10.13 -4.33 -0.14
N LEU A 102 -9.56 -3.14 0.10
CA LEU A 102 -8.14 -2.89 -0.05
C LEU A 102 -7.32 -3.77 0.91
N GLY A 103 -7.72 -3.85 2.17
CA GLY A 103 -7.04 -4.68 3.18
C GLY A 103 -7.04 -6.16 2.80
N ILE A 104 -8.15 -6.67 2.28
CA ILE A 104 -8.28 -8.06 1.78
C ILE A 104 -7.33 -8.27 0.58
N ALA A 105 -7.30 -7.34 -0.37
CA ALA A 105 -6.42 -7.40 -1.54
C ALA A 105 -4.92 -7.39 -1.13
N VAL A 106 -4.54 -6.51 -0.21
CA VAL A 106 -3.18 -6.44 0.35
C VAL A 106 -2.82 -7.74 1.08
N GLY A 107 -3.71 -8.26 1.92
CA GLY A 107 -3.50 -9.53 2.64
C GLY A 107 -3.32 -10.71 1.68
N SER A 108 -4.12 -10.79 0.62
CA SER A 108 -4.00 -11.82 -0.41
C SER A 108 -2.65 -11.74 -1.15
N ALA A 109 -2.20 -10.52 -1.48
CA ALA A 109 -0.89 -10.31 -2.10
C ALA A 109 0.25 -10.74 -1.17
N CYS A 110 0.18 -10.41 0.12
CA CYS A 110 1.20 -10.79 1.11
C CYS A 110 1.23 -12.31 1.33
N ALA A 111 0.08 -12.99 1.36
CA ALA A 111 0.02 -14.44 1.44
C ALA A 111 0.73 -15.09 0.25
N THR A 112 0.45 -14.61 -0.97
CA THR A 112 1.15 -15.08 -2.19
C THR A 112 2.66 -14.83 -2.12
N ALA A 113 3.10 -13.68 -1.60
CA ALA A 113 4.53 -13.41 -1.40
C ALA A 113 5.16 -14.43 -0.44
N SER A 114 4.48 -14.76 0.65
CA SER A 114 4.95 -15.75 1.62
C SER A 114 5.06 -17.14 1.02
N ASP A 115 4.09 -17.56 0.20
CA ASP A 115 4.13 -18.84 -0.54
C ASP A 115 5.33 -18.89 -1.50
N LEU A 116 5.72 -17.75 -2.06
CA LEU A 116 6.89 -17.59 -2.94
C LEU A 116 8.20 -17.37 -2.18
N ARG A 117 8.20 -17.45 -0.85
CA ARG A 117 9.38 -17.24 0.01
C ARG A 117 10.00 -15.84 -0.12
N LEU A 118 9.19 -14.84 -0.38
CA LEU A 118 9.62 -13.45 -0.49
C LEU A 118 9.48 -12.71 0.84
N ASP A 119 10.44 -11.88 1.14
CA ASP A 119 10.36 -10.93 2.23
C ASP A 119 9.52 -9.71 1.80
N THR A 120 8.59 -9.32 2.65
CA THR A 120 7.73 -8.17 2.41
C THR A 120 7.44 -7.41 3.71
N ARG A 121 7.04 -6.17 3.56
CA ARG A 121 6.48 -5.36 4.63
C ARG A 121 5.41 -4.43 4.08
N VAL A 122 4.21 -4.47 4.65
CA VAL A 122 3.18 -3.48 4.29
C VAL A 122 3.53 -2.13 4.91
N MET A 123 3.68 -1.11 4.06
CA MET A 123 4.06 0.25 4.44
C MET A 123 2.98 1.24 3.99
N PHE A 124 2.23 1.81 4.94
CA PHE A 124 1.34 2.92 4.64
C PHE A 124 2.12 4.18 4.30
N SER A 125 3.31 4.38 4.89
CA SER A 125 4.20 5.51 4.64
C SER A 125 4.60 5.62 3.17
N ALA A 126 5.15 4.55 2.60
CA ALA A 126 5.49 4.49 1.17
C ALA A 126 4.23 4.53 0.28
N GLY A 127 3.10 4.01 0.77
CA GLY A 127 1.80 4.17 0.13
C GLY A 127 1.35 5.64 0.07
N MET A 128 1.52 6.40 1.16
CA MET A 128 1.24 7.84 1.17
C MET A 128 2.13 8.60 0.17
N ALA A 129 3.42 8.27 0.09
CA ALA A 129 4.33 8.85 -0.90
C ALA A 129 3.86 8.54 -2.33
N ALA A 130 3.50 7.28 -2.63
CA ALA A 130 2.95 6.89 -3.92
C ALA A 130 1.66 7.64 -4.27
N GLN A 131 0.79 7.85 -3.28
CA GLN A 131 -0.45 8.63 -3.45
C GLN A 131 -0.14 10.11 -3.75
N ARG A 132 0.79 10.73 -3.05
CA ARG A 132 1.21 12.13 -3.30
C ARG A 132 1.81 12.30 -4.69
N LEU A 133 2.58 11.32 -5.16
CA LEU A 133 3.17 11.29 -6.50
C LEU A 133 2.17 10.90 -7.61
N GLY A 134 0.91 10.59 -7.26
CA GLY A 134 -0.13 10.23 -8.23
C GLY A 134 0.11 8.91 -8.95
N MET A 135 0.91 7.98 -8.40
CA MET A 135 1.30 6.74 -9.06
C MET A 135 0.13 5.77 -9.35
N LEU A 136 -1.02 5.94 -8.67
CA LEU A 136 -2.28 5.23 -8.95
C LEU A 136 -3.41 6.22 -9.25
N GLY A 137 -3.11 7.33 -9.91
CA GLY A 137 -4.11 8.36 -10.23
C GLY A 137 -4.81 8.88 -8.97
N ASP A 138 -6.14 8.93 -9.00
CA ASP A 138 -6.97 9.45 -7.91
C ASP A 138 -7.23 8.47 -6.76
N CYS A 139 -6.60 7.29 -6.78
CA CYS A 139 -6.75 6.30 -5.70
C CYS A 139 -6.36 6.87 -4.34
N LYS A 140 -7.06 6.43 -3.31
CA LYS A 140 -6.83 6.80 -1.91
C LYS A 140 -6.44 5.56 -1.09
N CYS A 141 -6.01 5.81 0.16
CA CYS A 141 -5.58 4.76 1.08
C CYS A 141 -4.48 3.87 0.47
N VAL A 142 -3.59 4.45 -0.33
CA VAL A 142 -2.57 3.66 -1.03
C VAL A 142 -1.65 2.99 0.00
N MET A 143 -1.41 1.69 -0.22
CA MET A 143 -0.46 0.87 0.53
C MET A 143 0.66 0.43 -0.40
N ALA A 144 1.87 0.35 0.12
CA ALA A 144 3.03 -0.16 -0.59
C ALA A 144 3.54 -1.45 0.08
N ILE A 145 3.98 -2.38 -0.73
CA ILE A 145 4.53 -3.66 -0.30
C ILE A 145 5.88 -3.82 -1.00
N PRO A 146 6.98 -3.32 -0.42
CA PRO A 146 8.31 -3.62 -0.91
C PRO A 146 8.60 -5.12 -0.80
N VAL A 147 9.32 -5.64 -1.78
CA VAL A 147 9.60 -7.06 -1.95
C VAL A 147 11.10 -7.27 -2.10
N SER A 148 11.62 -8.27 -1.39
CA SER A 148 13.01 -8.72 -1.51
C SER A 148 13.09 -10.23 -1.49
N ALA A 149 14.04 -10.78 -2.25
CA ALA A 149 14.38 -12.20 -2.32
C ALA A 149 15.84 -12.41 -1.93
N SER A 150 16.18 -12.06 -0.70
CA SER A 150 17.55 -12.18 -0.17
C SER A 150 17.63 -13.14 1.01
N SER A 151 18.86 -13.48 1.46
CA SER A 151 19.08 -14.33 2.62
C SER A 151 18.74 -13.67 3.97
N LYS A 152 18.43 -12.38 3.96
CA LYS A 152 17.97 -11.58 5.11
C LYS A 152 16.78 -10.75 4.73
N ASN A 153 15.87 -10.55 5.68
CA ASN A 153 14.76 -9.64 5.48
C ASN A 153 15.20 -8.18 5.68
N PRO A 154 15.45 -7.39 4.62
CA PRO A 154 15.99 -6.04 4.75
C PRO A 154 15.02 -5.05 5.39
N PHE A 155 13.72 -5.36 5.42
CA PHE A 155 12.68 -4.46 5.92
C PHE A 155 12.51 -4.51 7.44
N PHE A 156 13.05 -5.56 8.09
CA PHE A 156 13.00 -5.77 9.54
C PHE A 156 14.37 -5.82 10.19
N ASP A 157 15.42 -6.07 9.42
CA ASP A 157 16.81 -6.03 9.93
C ASP A 157 17.17 -4.59 10.35
N ARG A 158 17.46 -4.41 11.62
CA ARG A 158 17.89 -3.11 12.14
C ARG A 158 19.40 -3.07 12.21
N LYS A 159 20.01 -1.99 11.67
CA LYS A 159 21.42 -1.70 11.94
C LYS A 159 21.58 -1.56 13.44
N THR A 160 22.50 -2.30 14.03
CA THR A 160 22.90 -2.11 15.44
C THR A 160 23.32 -0.66 15.58
N LYS A 161 22.74 0.06 16.53
CA LYS A 161 23.27 1.38 16.89
C LYS A 161 24.67 1.13 17.46
N THR A 162 25.70 1.45 16.70
CA THR A 162 27.03 1.69 17.28
C THR A 162 26.90 2.95 18.14
N GLU A 163 27.07 2.78 19.47
CA GLU A 163 27.18 3.86 20.43
C GLU A 163 28.30 4.83 20.05
#